data_dcc974bccfc748c33edb837518521523
#
_entry.id   dcc974bccfc748c33edb837518521523
#
_cell.length_a   1.000
_cell.length_b   1.000
_cell.length_c   1.000
_cell.angle_alpha   90.00
_cell.angle_beta   90.00
_cell.angle_gamma   90.00
#
_symmetry.space_group_name_H-M   'P 1'
#
loop_
_entity.id
_entity.type
_entity.pdbx_description
1 polymer ?
#
loop_
_entity_poly.entity_id
_entity_poly.type
_entity_poly.pdbx_seq_one_letter_code
_entity_poly.pdbx_strand_id
1 'polypeptide(L)'
;MALTIEQFPLYTLNTAGQELIFTVSDAVTVSNFFNVKYVAEVHISTVDINLATTTAIVGTFKTTPNNAGVGMFQFSPVVESFVSPDNLAALGSSYKTIATTAIITHPLHLVDKFSLNDNVLRYLKIRFTVEGSATADGTVSVQDTDDSLQYSLINGYLKHTDKLKLIAGHFGYDNAKFNMGPLEGQFLTNAPLTQYANIDDYGTLSFMATPNPSFPSTTTVDELAFKYYNSSDGIISAETVENNDANGGYTTWDSDTKKQILHIGCFPANLQNWSSAFATAMTLDLSYYTVRLLDSSNADISETVTININCPTLKGYEPIRLTWLNQWGVWDYYTFKMKSTRMLSTKGSTYEQLAGTWNESIYLPSGYRGGKKAFRVNATEKIKMNTEFVNEAESEWFEELINSPE
;
A
#
# COMPACT_ATOMS: atom_id res chain seq x y z
N MET A 1 -0.37 -39.19 -15.72
CA MET A 1 -0.20 -37.75 -15.88
C MET A 1 0.57 -37.29 -14.66
N ALA A 2 1.44 -36.34 -14.81
CA ALA A 2 2.18 -35.75 -13.69
C ALA A 2 1.25 -34.86 -12.87
N LEU A 3 1.66 -34.50 -11.67
CA LEU A 3 1.02 -33.46 -10.85
C LEU A 3 0.85 -32.21 -11.70
N THR A 4 -0.35 -31.62 -11.69
CA THR A 4 -0.68 -30.46 -12.50
C THR A 4 -1.39 -29.41 -11.65
N ILE A 5 -0.98 -28.16 -11.81
CA ILE A 5 -1.67 -27.00 -11.22
C ILE A 5 -2.83 -26.63 -12.16
N GLU A 6 -4.07 -26.97 -11.77
CA GLU A 6 -5.26 -26.80 -12.60
C GLU A 6 -5.81 -25.38 -12.56
N GLN A 7 -5.71 -24.73 -11.41
CA GLN A 7 -6.18 -23.36 -11.20
C GLN A 7 -5.15 -22.55 -10.42
N PHE A 8 -4.94 -21.32 -10.87
CA PHE A 8 -4.03 -20.37 -10.24
C PHE A 8 -4.45 -18.93 -10.61
N PRO A 9 -3.95 -17.88 -9.92
CA PRO A 9 -4.20 -16.50 -10.29
C PRO A 9 -3.73 -16.20 -11.72
N LEU A 10 -4.58 -15.53 -12.50
CA LEU A 10 -4.32 -15.26 -13.93
C LEU A 10 -3.11 -14.34 -14.14
N TYR A 11 -2.99 -13.34 -13.29
CA TYR A 11 -1.91 -12.34 -13.37
C TYR A 11 -0.86 -12.59 -12.31
N THR A 12 0.38 -12.26 -12.64
CA THR A 12 1.51 -12.41 -11.71
C THR A 12 1.57 -11.31 -10.65
N LEU A 13 0.97 -10.14 -10.90
CA LEU A 13 0.78 -9.10 -9.90
C LEU A 13 -0.61 -9.24 -9.27
N ASN A 14 -0.66 -9.47 -7.96
CA ASN A 14 -1.89 -9.65 -7.21
C ASN A 14 -1.88 -8.81 -5.93
N THR A 15 -3.07 -8.48 -5.43
CA THR A 15 -3.22 -7.91 -4.10
C THR A 15 -3.26 -9.03 -3.05
N ALA A 16 -2.58 -8.86 -1.92
CA ALA A 16 -2.52 -9.89 -0.88
C ALA A 16 -3.88 -10.13 -0.19
N GLY A 17 -4.73 -9.11 -0.13
CA GLY A 17 -6.06 -9.19 0.47
C GLY A 17 -7.13 -9.83 -0.42
N GLN A 18 -6.79 -10.25 -1.66
CA GLN A 18 -7.71 -11.03 -2.49
C GLN A 18 -7.56 -12.53 -2.26
N GLU A 19 -8.54 -13.30 -2.70
CA GLU A 19 -8.45 -14.75 -2.69
C GLU A 19 -7.34 -15.25 -3.61
N LEU A 20 -6.39 -16.02 -3.05
CA LEU A 20 -5.28 -16.65 -3.76
C LEU A 20 -5.51 -18.16 -3.75
N ILE A 21 -6.35 -18.63 -4.66
CA ILE A 21 -6.76 -20.05 -4.73
C ILE A 21 -5.92 -20.77 -5.77
N PHE A 22 -5.39 -21.92 -5.35
CA PHE A 22 -4.72 -22.88 -6.22
C PHE A 22 -5.42 -24.21 -6.12
N THR A 23 -5.59 -24.88 -7.24
CA THR A 23 -6.05 -26.28 -7.27
C THR A 23 -5.03 -27.13 -8.01
N VAL A 24 -4.79 -28.33 -7.48
CA VAL A 24 -3.81 -29.28 -8.03
C VAL A 24 -4.46 -30.64 -8.20
N SER A 25 -4.04 -31.39 -9.20
CA SER A 25 -4.52 -32.74 -9.45
C SER A 25 -3.40 -33.69 -9.87
N ASP A 26 -3.53 -34.97 -9.50
CA ASP A 26 -2.76 -36.08 -10.02
C ASP A 26 -3.63 -37.35 -10.02
N ALA A 27 -4.30 -37.59 -11.12
CA ALA A 27 -5.22 -38.72 -11.26
C ALA A 27 -4.50 -40.07 -11.15
N VAL A 28 -3.24 -40.18 -11.52
CA VAL A 28 -2.45 -41.43 -11.45
C VAL A 28 -2.13 -41.77 -10.01
N THR A 29 -1.65 -40.80 -9.25
CA THR A 29 -1.33 -40.99 -7.83
C THR A 29 -2.59 -41.27 -7.03
N VAL A 30 -3.67 -40.49 -7.25
CA VAL A 30 -4.95 -40.70 -6.54
C VAL A 30 -5.55 -42.07 -6.78
N SER A 31 -5.40 -42.63 -8.00
CA SER A 31 -5.98 -43.96 -8.33
C SER A 31 -5.10 -45.15 -7.91
N ASN A 32 -3.80 -44.99 -7.81
CA ASN A 32 -2.85 -46.09 -7.62
C ASN A 32 -2.20 -46.14 -6.22
N PHE A 33 -2.36 -45.12 -5.42
CA PHE A 33 -1.71 -45.00 -4.10
C PHE A 33 -2.72 -44.85 -2.97
N PHE A 34 -2.32 -45.24 -1.78
CA PHE A 34 -3.05 -45.07 -0.53
C PHE A 34 -2.56 -43.83 0.23
N ASN A 35 -3.41 -43.29 1.11
CA ASN A 35 -3.08 -42.16 1.98
C ASN A 35 -2.59 -40.92 1.21
N VAL A 36 -3.15 -40.70 0.02
CA VAL A 36 -2.75 -39.61 -0.86
C VAL A 36 -3.04 -38.25 -0.22
N LYS A 37 -2.06 -37.38 -0.24
CA LYS A 37 -2.17 -35.97 0.18
C LYS A 37 -1.44 -35.07 -0.80
N TYR A 38 -2.03 -33.92 -1.04
CA TYR A 38 -1.33 -32.82 -1.68
C TYR A 38 -0.68 -31.93 -0.61
N VAL A 39 0.53 -31.53 -0.87
CA VAL A 39 1.35 -30.68 0.02
C VAL A 39 1.74 -29.45 -0.74
N ALA A 40 1.60 -28.30 -0.12
CA ALA A 40 2.04 -27.02 -0.66
C ALA A 40 3.08 -26.39 0.28
N GLU A 41 4.27 -26.18 -0.21
CA GLU A 41 5.34 -25.43 0.48
C GLU A 41 5.33 -23.99 -0.04
N VAL A 42 5.06 -23.05 0.85
CA VAL A 42 4.94 -21.62 0.52
C VAL A 42 6.25 -20.91 0.78
N HIS A 43 6.77 -20.23 -0.24
CA HIS A 43 7.98 -19.44 -0.18
C HIS A 43 7.66 -17.98 -0.43
N ILE A 44 8.09 -17.10 0.49
CA ILE A 44 7.91 -15.64 0.37
C ILE A 44 9.28 -14.98 0.55
N SER A 45 9.59 -14.01 -0.33
CA SER A 45 10.92 -13.37 -0.36
C SER A 45 10.82 -11.93 -0.84
N THR A 46 11.85 -11.14 -0.52
CA THR A 46 12.10 -9.82 -1.09
C THR A 46 12.94 -9.85 -2.37
N VAL A 47 13.46 -11.03 -2.73
CA VAL A 47 14.23 -11.24 -3.96
C VAL A 47 13.65 -12.43 -4.71
N ASP A 48 14.00 -12.57 -5.98
CA ASP A 48 13.55 -13.66 -6.84
C ASP A 48 13.72 -15.04 -6.17
N ILE A 49 12.67 -15.84 -6.23
CA ILE A 49 12.60 -17.14 -5.59
C ILE A 49 13.10 -18.22 -6.55
N ASN A 50 14.27 -18.76 -6.27
CA ASN A 50 14.78 -19.95 -6.94
C ASN A 50 14.59 -21.17 -6.02
N LEU A 51 13.61 -22.03 -6.31
CA LEU A 51 13.30 -23.21 -5.49
C LEU A 51 14.38 -24.31 -5.57
N ALA A 52 15.34 -24.20 -6.49
CA ALA A 52 16.51 -25.09 -6.54
C ALA A 52 17.58 -24.72 -5.51
N THR A 53 17.57 -23.48 -5.01
CA THR A 53 18.42 -23.02 -3.91
C THR A 53 17.60 -22.95 -2.63
N THR A 54 18.27 -22.96 -1.48
CA THR A 54 17.61 -23.01 -0.16
C THR A 54 16.84 -21.70 0.13
N THR A 55 15.60 -21.64 -0.31
CA THR A 55 14.71 -20.55 0.06
C THR A 55 13.93 -20.96 1.32
N ALA A 56 13.82 -20.07 2.27
CA ALA A 56 13.09 -20.34 3.51
C ALA A 56 11.61 -20.64 3.22
N ILE A 57 11.14 -21.80 3.66
CA ILE A 57 9.72 -22.17 3.65
C ILE A 57 9.03 -21.39 4.75
N VAL A 58 8.02 -20.62 4.39
CA VAL A 58 7.19 -19.85 5.32
C VAL A 58 6.13 -20.73 5.98
N GLY A 59 5.61 -21.70 5.23
CA GLY A 59 4.62 -22.66 5.72
C GLY A 59 4.45 -23.84 4.79
N THR A 60 4.01 -24.96 5.37
CA THR A 60 3.66 -26.18 4.64
C THR A 60 2.22 -26.53 4.95
N PHE A 61 1.42 -26.68 3.91
CA PHE A 61 -0.01 -26.98 3.98
C PHE A 61 -0.28 -28.34 3.35
N LYS A 62 -1.16 -29.12 3.96
CA LYS A 62 -1.55 -30.44 3.44
C LYS A 62 -3.06 -30.52 3.31
N THR A 63 -3.52 -31.04 2.19
CA THR A 63 -4.93 -31.35 1.95
C THR A 63 -5.10 -32.75 1.35
N THR A 64 -6.23 -33.38 1.59
CA THR A 64 -6.60 -34.65 0.95
C THR A 64 -7.32 -34.36 -0.37
N PRO A 65 -7.19 -35.23 -1.37
CA PRO A 65 -8.00 -35.15 -2.58
C PRO A 65 -9.51 -35.11 -2.26
N ASN A 66 -10.22 -34.22 -2.95
CA ASN A 66 -11.69 -34.24 -2.91
C ASN A 66 -12.26 -35.39 -3.77
N ASN A 67 -13.58 -35.46 -3.90
CA ASN A 67 -14.23 -36.50 -4.70
C ASN A 67 -13.88 -36.49 -6.20
N ALA A 68 -13.34 -35.39 -6.70
CA ALA A 68 -12.84 -35.23 -8.07
C ALA A 68 -11.33 -35.52 -8.18
N GLY A 69 -10.65 -35.90 -7.08
CA GLY A 69 -9.22 -36.12 -7.05
C GLY A 69 -8.37 -34.84 -6.97
N VAL A 70 -8.98 -33.68 -6.64
CA VAL A 70 -8.35 -32.38 -6.65
C VAL A 70 -8.06 -31.91 -5.23
N GLY A 71 -6.88 -31.35 -5.01
CA GLY A 71 -6.53 -30.59 -3.81
C GLY A 71 -6.74 -29.10 -4.01
N MET A 72 -7.31 -28.41 -3.02
CA MET A 72 -7.54 -26.96 -3.07
C MET A 72 -6.82 -26.28 -1.90
N PHE A 73 -6.16 -25.16 -2.21
CA PHE A 73 -5.42 -24.34 -1.26
C PHE A 73 -5.81 -22.87 -1.41
N GLN A 74 -5.94 -22.21 -0.27
CA GLN A 74 -6.17 -20.75 -0.18
C GLN A 74 -5.04 -20.13 0.66
N PHE A 75 -4.26 -19.22 0.06
CA PHE A 75 -3.04 -18.68 0.68
C PHE A 75 -3.15 -17.24 1.17
N SER A 76 -4.21 -16.48 0.84
CA SER A 76 -4.30 -15.08 1.22
C SER A 76 -4.08 -14.81 2.72
N PRO A 77 -4.62 -15.62 3.67
CA PRO A 77 -4.41 -15.34 5.09
C PRO A 77 -2.95 -15.46 5.55
N VAL A 78 -2.16 -16.26 4.82
CA VAL A 78 -0.72 -16.41 5.10
C VAL A 78 0.05 -15.26 4.51
N VAL A 79 -0.22 -14.97 3.25
CA VAL A 79 0.50 -13.96 2.47
C VAL A 79 0.29 -12.56 3.01
N GLU A 80 -0.95 -12.23 3.40
CA GLU A 80 -1.31 -10.93 3.96
C GLU A 80 -0.46 -10.54 5.17
N SER A 81 0.03 -11.52 5.94
CA SER A 81 0.90 -11.27 7.10
C SER A 81 2.33 -10.84 6.74
N PHE A 82 2.74 -10.95 5.48
CA PHE A 82 4.10 -10.63 5.01
C PHE A 82 4.21 -9.30 4.27
N VAL A 83 3.09 -8.68 3.97
CA VAL A 83 3.03 -7.34 3.37
C VAL A 83 2.43 -6.37 4.38
N SER A 84 2.86 -5.13 4.33
CA SER A 84 2.35 -4.07 5.20
C SER A 84 2.58 -2.71 4.54
N PRO A 85 1.90 -1.64 5.00
CA PRO A 85 2.17 -0.31 4.49
C PRO A 85 3.59 0.13 4.79
N ASP A 86 4.17 0.92 3.89
CA ASP A 86 5.46 1.54 4.14
C ASP A 86 5.33 2.73 5.07
N ASN A 87 6.14 2.74 6.12
CA ASN A 87 6.34 3.94 6.91
C ASN A 87 7.37 4.84 6.21
N LEU A 88 6.87 5.78 5.42
CA LEU A 88 7.70 6.65 4.61
C LEU A 88 8.65 7.57 5.40
N ALA A 89 8.49 7.71 6.70
CA ALA A 89 9.45 8.43 7.56
C ALA A 89 10.65 7.58 7.98
N ALA A 90 10.57 6.26 7.89
CA ALA A 90 11.58 5.33 8.40
C ALA A 90 12.47 4.74 7.30
N LEU A 91 12.12 4.90 6.02
CA LEU A 91 12.83 4.29 4.92
C LEU A 91 14.09 5.07 4.52
N GLY A 92 15.23 4.58 4.89
CA GLY A 92 16.54 4.82 4.29
C GLY A 92 17.00 6.24 3.98
N SER A 93 17.96 6.34 3.06
CA SER A 93 18.63 7.59 2.68
C SER A 93 17.81 8.51 1.76
N SER A 94 16.69 8.02 1.22
CA SER A 94 15.80 8.80 0.35
C SER A 94 14.89 9.76 1.12
N TYR A 95 14.82 9.62 2.44
CA TYR A 95 14.07 10.54 3.27
C TYR A 95 14.93 11.73 3.67
N LYS A 96 14.30 12.89 3.68
CA LYS A 96 14.95 14.10 4.16
C LYS A 96 15.43 13.89 5.59
N THR A 97 16.73 14.06 5.80
CA THR A 97 17.30 14.19 7.14
C THR A 97 16.74 15.45 7.78
N ILE A 98 15.87 15.29 8.75
CA ILE A 98 15.26 16.43 9.44
C ILE A 98 16.34 17.04 10.35
N ALA A 99 16.65 18.29 10.11
CA ALA A 99 17.47 19.05 11.05
C ALA A 99 16.75 19.03 12.42
N THR A 100 17.50 18.82 13.49
CA THR A 100 16.99 18.66 14.87
C THR A 100 16.13 19.83 15.38
N THR A 101 16.05 20.91 14.63
CA THR A 101 15.27 22.11 14.93
C THR A 101 13.98 22.26 14.11
N ALA A 102 13.71 21.37 13.15
CA ALA A 102 12.50 21.45 12.34
C ALA A 102 11.31 20.82 13.07
N ILE A 103 10.22 21.54 13.18
CA ILE A 103 8.93 20.98 13.66
C ILE A 103 8.37 20.11 12.54
N ILE A 104 8.26 18.82 12.80
CA ILE A 104 7.72 17.85 11.86
C ILE A 104 6.22 17.84 12.03
N THR A 105 5.51 18.19 10.98
CA THR A 105 4.04 18.17 10.99
C THR A 105 3.51 16.75 10.87
N HIS A 106 4.11 15.91 10.01
CA HIS A 106 3.73 14.51 9.83
C HIS A 106 4.87 13.70 9.23
N PRO A 107 5.40 12.70 9.94
CA PRO A 107 6.59 11.97 9.50
C PRO A 107 6.36 11.08 8.26
N LEU A 108 5.12 10.69 7.97
CA LEU A 108 4.81 9.78 6.85
C LEU A 108 5.00 10.39 5.45
N HIS A 109 5.26 11.69 5.33
CA HIS A 109 5.20 12.39 4.04
C HIS A 109 6.48 13.12 3.67
N LEU A 110 7.58 12.77 4.29
CA LEU A 110 8.87 13.45 4.14
C LEU A 110 9.76 12.88 3.01
N VAL A 111 9.15 12.41 1.93
CA VAL A 111 9.89 11.99 0.73
C VAL A 111 10.23 13.21 -0.10
N ASP A 112 11.50 13.44 -0.38
CA ASP A 112 11.91 14.59 -1.18
C ASP A 112 11.68 14.34 -2.69
N LYS A 113 12.22 13.26 -3.24
CA LYS A 113 12.13 12.94 -4.67
C LYS A 113 11.59 11.53 -4.87
N PHE A 114 12.47 10.53 -4.81
CA PHE A 114 12.10 9.13 -4.85
C PHE A 114 12.34 8.45 -3.50
N SER A 115 11.59 7.39 -3.25
CA SER A 115 11.83 6.44 -2.18
C SER A 115 11.47 5.04 -2.63
N LEU A 116 12.33 4.08 -2.31
CA LEU A 116 12.08 2.66 -2.54
C LEU A 116 10.99 2.17 -1.58
N ASN A 117 10.22 1.17 -1.99
CA ASN A 117 9.35 0.48 -1.05
C ASN A 117 10.16 -0.48 -0.15
N ASP A 118 9.60 -0.83 1.00
CA ASP A 118 10.22 -1.79 1.93
C ASP A 118 9.30 -2.98 2.23
N ASN A 119 8.01 -2.73 2.44
CA ASN A 119 7.08 -3.73 2.94
C ASN A 119 5.84 -3.96 2.05
N VAL A 120 5.58 -3.06 1.10
CA VAL A 120 4.37 -3.08 0.27
C VAL A 120 4.34 -4.28 -0.65
N LEU A 121 5.51 -4.76 -1.13
CA LEU A 121 5.59 -5.82 -2.14
C LEU A 121 6.46 -6.98 -1.68
N ARG A 122 6.01 -8.22 -1.95
CA ARG A 122 6.76 -9.48 -1.76
C ARG A 122 6.56 -10.39 -2.95
N TYR A 123 7.56 -11.25 -3.20
CA TYR A 123 7.41 -12.38 -4.11
C TYR A 123 6.85 -13.59 -3.40
N LEU A 124 5.98 -14.32 -4.10
CA LEU A 124 5.41 -15.60 -3.70
C LEU A 124 5.75 -16.66 -4.75
N LYS A 125 6.18 -17.81 -4.31
CA LYS A 125 6.27 -19.02 -5.13
C LYS A 125 5.89 -20.23 -4.28
N ILE A 126 5.21 -21.21 -4.90
CA ILE A 126 4.68 -22.36 -4.18
C ILE A 126 5.18 -23.61 -4.88
N ARG A 127 5.72 -24.52 -4.10
CA ARG A 127 6.01 -25.89 -4.53
C ARG A 127 4.89 -26.80 -4.12
N PHE A 128 4.26 -27.43 -5.08
CA PHE A 128 3.25 -28.47 -4.85
C PHE A 128 3.87 -29.83 -4.99
N THR A 129 3.48 -30.72 -4.08
CA THR A 129 3.96 -32.11 -4.04
C THR A 129 2.77 -33.01 -3.77
N VAL A 130 2.71 -34.15 -4.41
CA VAL A 130 1.77 -35.21 -4.07
C VAL A 130 2.49 -36.33 -3.36
N GLU A 131 1.99 -36.70 -2.19
CA GLU A 131 2.47 -37.79 -1.35
C GLU A 131 1.49 -38.95 -1.40
N GLY A 132 2.01 -40.18 -1.37
CA GLY A 132 1.17 -41.38 -1.32
C GLY A 132 1.98 -42.57 -0.87
N SER A 133 1.29 -43.68 -0.50
CA SER A 133 1.90 -44.93 -0.13
C SER A 133 1.44 -46.07 -1.08
N ALA A 134 2.34 -46.95 -1.47
CA ALA A 134 2.05 -48.07 -2.32
C ALA A 134 1.13 -49.13 -1.66
N THR A 135 1.03 -49.15 -0.33
CA THR A 135 0.16 -50.03 0.45
C THR A 135 -0.59 -49.25 1.52
N ALA A 136 -1.73 -49.76 1.99
CA ALA A 136 -2.58 -49.06 2.95
C ALA A 136 -1.86 -48.66 4.26
N ASP A 137 -0.95 -49.49 4.74
CA ASP A 137 -0.18 -49.29 5.96
C ASP A 137 1.31 -48.93 5.68
N GLY A 138 1.64 -48.62 4.42
CA GLY A 138 3.02 -48.36 4.00
C GLY A 138 3.48 -46.94 4.32
N THR A 139 4.79 -46.75 4.19
CA THR A 139 5.40 -45.44 4.33
C THR A 139 4.99 -44.52 3.20
N VAL A 140 4.51 -43.33 3.54
CA VAL A 140 4.17 -42.28 2.58
C VAL A 140 5.46 -41.70 2.01
N SER A 141 5.51 -41.55 0.71
CA SER A 141 6.64 -40.93 -0.01
C SER A 141 6.13 -39.95 -1.07
N VAL A 142 6.98 -39.02 -1.47
CA VAL A 142 6.71 -38.11 -2.58
C VAL A 142 6.60 -38.90 -3.88
N GLN A 143 5.53 -38.67 -4.62
CA GLN A 143 5.27 -39.29 -5.91
C GLN A 143 5.58 -38.36 -7.07
N ASP A 144 5.23 -37.07 -6.94
CA ASP A 144 5.51 -36.06 -7.95
C ASP A 144 5.54 -34.66 -7.36
N THR A 145 6.09 -33.67 -8.10
CA THR A 145 6.25 -32.29 -7.66
C THR A 145 6.07 -31.34 -8.86
N ASP A 146 5.37 -30.25 -8.65
CA ASP A 146 5.22 -29.16 -9.63
C ASP A 146 5.35 -27.80 -8.93
N ASP A 147 5.97 -26.83 -9.60
CA ASP A 147 6.27 -25.51 -9.06
C ASP A 147 5.37 -24.44 -9.71
N SER A 148 4.76 -23.57 -8.90
CA SER A 148 3.99 -22.45 -9.43
C SER A 148 4.88 -21.42 -10.15
N LEU A 149 4.26 -20.54 -10.93
CA LEU A 149 4.90 -19.28 -11.34
C LEU A 149 5.25 -18.45 -10.10
N GLN A 150 6.16 -17.50 -10.27
CA GLN A 150 6.41 -16.48 -9.26
C GLN A 150 5.37 -15.37 -9.37
N TYR A 151 4.79 -15.02 -8.24
CA TYR A 151 3.80 -13.94 -8.12
C TYR A 151 4.40 -12.77 -7.34
N SER A 152 4.03 -11.56 -7.75
CA SER A 152 4.26 -10.33 -7.00
C SER A 152 3.00 -9.98 -6.23
N LEU A 153 3.11 -9.81 -4.93
CA LEU A 153 2.00 -9.55 -4.02
C LEU A 153 2.16 -8.17 -3.43
N ILE A 154 1.20 -7.29 -3.68
CA ILE A 154 1.16 -5.96 -3.07
C ILE A 154 0.25 -5.95 -1.86
N ASN A 155 0.53 -5.06 -0.90
CA ASN A 155 -0.28 -4.85 0.30
C ASN A 155 -1.57 -4.11 -0.05
N GLY A 156 -2.50 -4.79 -0.71
CA GLY A 156 -3.74 -4.20 -1.18
C GLY A 156 -4.89 -5.18 -1.06
N TYR A 157 -6.07 -4.70 -1.41
CA TYR A 157 -7.30 -5.50 -1.42
C TYR A 157 -8.13 -5.17 -2.65
N LEU A 158 -8.98 -6.11 -3.08
CA LEU A 158 -10.00 -5.87 -4.09
C LEU A 158 -11.34 -5.58 -3.42
N LYS A 159 -12.06 -4.60 -3.93
CA LYS A 159 -13.44 -4.36 -3.54
C LYS A 159 -14.32 -5.51 -4.03
N HIS A 160 -15.39 -5.82 -3.30
CA HIS A 160 -16.33 -6.88 -3.71
C HIS A 160 -16.96 -6.60 -5.10
N THR A 161 -17.04 -5.35 -5.49
CA THR A 161 -17.54 -4.91 -6.81
C THR A 161 -16.51 -5.04 -7.92
N ASP A 162 -15.23 -5.24 -7.58
CA ASP A 162 -14.19 -5.43 -8.58
C ASP A 162 -14.44 -6.72 -9.33
N LYS A 163 -14.39 -6.64 -10.66
CA LYS A 163 -14.69 -7.80 -11.51
C LYS A 163 -13.49 -8.72 -11.57
N LEU A 164 -13.61 -9.87 -10.92
CA LEU A 164 -12.67 -10.95 -11.12
C LEU A 164 -12.91 -11.59 -12.50
N LYS A 165 -11.86 -11.71 -13.28
CA LYS A 165 -11.92 -12.43 -14.56
C LYS A 165 -11.70 -13.93 -14.29
N LEU A 166 -12.66 -14.75 -14.69
CA LEU A 166 -12.53 -16.20 -14.70
C LEU A 166 -12.37 -16.67 -16.16
N ILE A 167 -11.20 -17.15 -16.52
CA ILE A 167 -10.87 -17.63 -17.86
C ILE A 167 -10.25 -19.02 -17.72
N ALA A 168 -10.91 -20.06 -18.25
CA ALA A 168 -10.35 -21.42 -18.43
C ALA A 168 -9.52 -21.93 -17.24
N GLY A 169 -10.07 -21.91 -16.02
CA GLY A 169 -9.37 -22.37 -14.81
C GLY A 169 -8.53 -21.29 -14.10
N HIS A 170 -8.44 -20.07 -14.63
CA HIS A 170 -7.71 -18.98 -14.04
C HIS A 170 -8.66 -17.89 -13.57
N PHE A 171 -8.30 -17.19 -12.49
CA PHE A 171 -9.03 -16.02 -12.04
C PHE A 171 -8.03 -14.91 -11.65
N GLY A 172 -8.46 -13.67 -11.66
CA GLY A 172 -7.61 -12.55 -11.26
C GLY A 172 -8.14 -11.21 -11.71
N TYR A 173 -7.50 -10.17 -11.21
CA TYR A 173 -7.74 -8.78 -11.54
C TYR A 173 -6.70 -8.31 -12.56
N ASP A 174 -7.13 -7.55 -13.57
CA ASP A 174 -6.22 -7.03 -14.60
C ASP A 174 -5.42 -5.83 -14.05
N ASN A 175 -4.14 -6.07 -13.80
CA ASN A 175 -3.20 -5.08 -13.29
C ASN A 175 -2.34 -4.44 -14.41
N ALA A 176 -2.63 -4.73 -15.67
CA ALA A 176 -1.83 -4.23 -16.80
C ALA A 176 -1.81 -2.69 -16.86
N LYS A 177 -2.81 -2.02 -16.32
CA LYS A 177 -2.90 -0.56 -16.24
C LYS A 177 -1.75 0.10 -15.45
N PHE A 178 -1.09 -0.63 -14.56
CA PHE A 178 0.06 -0.12 -13.80
C PHE A 178 1.40 -0.33 -14.50
N ASN A 179 1.41 -0.98 -15.67
CA ASN A 179 2.62 -1.09 -16.45
C ASN A 179 2.93 0.25 -17.11
N MET A 180 4.11 0.78 -16.86
CA MET A 180 4.57 2.00 -17.51
C MET A 180 4.78 1.73 -19.02
N GLY A 181 4.19 2.57 -19.86
CA GLY A 181 4.25 2.45 -21.30
C GLY A 181 3.67 3.70 -21.96
N PRO A 182 3.76 3.85 -23.29
CA PRO A 182 3.42 5.10 -23.96
C PRO A 182 2.03 5.61 -23.58
N LEU A 183 1.99 6.66 -22.76
CA LEU A 183 0.81 7.42 -22.30
C LEU A 183 -0.23 6.65 -21.47
N GLU A 184 0.06 5.43 -21.01
CA GLU A 184 -0.95 4.55 -20.41
C GLU A 184 -0.64 4.07 -19.00
N GLY A 185 0.60 4.21 -18.51
CA GLY A 185 0.96 3.78 -17.17
C GLY A 185 0.23 4.58 -16.10
N GLN A 186 -0.50 3.90 -15.22
CA GLN A 186 -1.23 4.52 -14.11
C GLN A 186 -0.42 4.47 -12.82
N PHE A 187 -0.56 5.52 -12.00
CA PHE A 187 -0.09 5.50 -10.63
C PHE A 187 -0.92 4.50 -9.80
N LEU A 188 -0.37 4.03 -8.70
CA LEU A 188 -1.03 3.11 -7.77
C LEU A 188 -2.07 3.86 -6.92
N THR A 189 -3.01 4.52 -7.56
CA THR A 189 -4.08 5.26 -6.90
C THR A 189 -5.34 5.25 -7.76
N ASN A 190 -6.50 5.41 -7.14
CA ASN A 190 -7.77 5.68 -7.81
C ASN A 190 -8.19 7.15 -7.64
N ALA A 191 -7.31 7.99 -7.11
CA ALA A 191 -7.55 9.43 -7.03
C ALA A 191 -7.76 10.02 -8.43
N PRO A 192 -8.62 11.02 -8.59
CA PRO A 192 -8.76 11.77 -9.83
C PRO A 192 -7.41 12.34 -10.29
N LEU A 193 -7.19 12.38 -11.62
CA LEU A 193 -5.98 12.95 -12.20
C LEU A 193 -5.80 14.44 -11.88
N THR A 194 -6.88 15.13 -11.55
CA THR A 194 -6.85 16.53 -11.09
C THR A 194 -7.10 16.55 -9.59
N GLN A 195 -6.09 16.92 -8.84
CA GLN A 195 -6.12 17.01 -7.39
C GLN A 195 -5.90 18.45 -6.93
N TYR A 196 -6.21 18.71 -5.66
CA TYR A 196 -6.06 20.00 -5.02
C TYR A 196 -5.23 19.87 -3.75
N ALA A 197 -4.25 20.76 -3.57
CA ALA A 197 -3.40 20.74 -2.41
C ALA A 197 -3.15 22.16 -1.89
N ASN A 198 -2.99 22.31 -0.58
CA ASN A 198 -2.51 23.54 0.00
C ASN A 198 -0.97 23.60 -0.11
N ILE A 199 -0.41 24.78 0.03
CA ILE A 199 1.03 24.99 -0.09
C ILE A 199 1.84 24.21 0.95
N ASP A 200 1.26 23.96 2.12
CA ASP A 200 1.89 23.24 3.23
C ASP A 200 1.57 21.72 3.22
N ASP A 201 0.88 21.24 2.20
CA ASP A 201 0.48 19.84 2.11
C ASP A 201 1.63 18.95 1.62
N TYR A 202 2.01 17.97 2.43
CA TYR A 202 2.88 16.85 2.03
C TYR A 202 2.06 15.73 1.40
N GLY A 203 2.70 14.94 0.55
CA GLY A 203 2.10 13.74 -0.01
C GLY A 203 2.96 13.10 -1.08
N THR A 204 2.62 11.87 -1.41
CA THR A 204 3.34 11.07 -2.40
C THR A 204 2.40 10.50 -3.44
N LEU A 205 2.93 10.23 -4.63
CA LEU A 205 2.36 9.31 -5.59
C LEU A 205 3.26 8.07 -5.66
N SER A 206 2.66 6.92 -5.94
CA SER A 206 3.38 5.66 -6.02
C SER A 206 3.13 4.99 -7.36
N PHE A 207 4.14 4.31 -7.89
CA PHE A 207 4.05 3.67 -9.19
C PHE A 207 4.91 2.41 -9.28
N MET A 208 4.60 1.54 -10.25
CA MET A 208 5.40 0.38 -10.59
C MET A 208 6.59 0.83 -11.43
N ALA A 209 7.78 0.79 -10.86
CA ALA A 209 8.98 1.37 -11.48
C ALA A 209 9.66 0.44 -12.49
N THR A 210 9.51 -0.87 -12.31
CA THR A 210 10.09 -1.86 -13.21
C THR A 210 9.05 -2.83 -13.70
N PRO A 211 9.26 -3.33 -14.95
CA PRO A 211 8.48 -4.43 -15.46
C PRO A 211 8.69 -5.65 -14.56
N ASN A 212 7.62 -6.23 -14.10
CA ASN A 212 7.68 -7.64 -13.70
C ASN A 212 8.16 -8.43 -14.93
N PRO A 213 9.19 -9.30 -14.84
CA PRO A 213 9.66 -10.11 -15.96
C PRO A 213 8.56 -10.95 -16.64
N SER A 214 7.41 -11.11 -15.96
CA SER A 214 6.20 -11.71 -16.52
C SER A 214 5.35 -10.75 -17.38
N PHE A 215 5.70 -9.45 -17.45
CA PHE A 215 5.04 -8.45 -18.30
C PHE A 215 6.04 -7.91 -19.33
N PRO A 216 6.05 -8.43 -20.56
CA PRO A 216 7.14 -8.20 -21.52
C PRO A 216 7.19 -6.80 -22.17
N SER A 217 6.34 -5.86 -21.79
CA SER A 217 6.21 -4.58 -22.51
C SER A 217 6.36 -3.33 -21.64
N THR A 218 6.94 -3.43 -20.45
CA THR A 218 7.06 -2.24 -19.60
C THR A 218 8.35 -1.49 -19.87
N THR A 219 8.22 -0.20 -20.01
CA THR A 219 9.34 0.72 -20.16
C THR A 219 9.88 1.08 -18.79
N THR A 220 11.19 1.12 -18.62
CA THR A 220 11.83 1.57 -17.38
C THR A 220 11.56 3.06 -17.19
N VAL A 221 11.19 3.45 -15.98
CA VAL A 221 11.05 4.86 -15.60
C VAL A 221 12.45 5.45 -15.40
N ASP A 222 12.80 6.43 -16.21
CA ASP A 222 14.11 7.09 -16.17
C ASP A 222 14.05 8.44 -15.44
N GLU A 223 12.99 9.22 -15.66
CA GLU A 223 12.83 10.54 -15.09
C GLU A 223 11.41 10.80 -14.56
N LEU A 224 11.34 11.66 -13.56
CA LEU A 224 10.14 12.32 -13.08
C LEU A 224 10.11 13.75 -13.61
N ALA A 225 9.03 14.15 -14.27
CA ALA A 225 8.91 15.46 -14.91
C ALA A 225 7.82 16.31 -14.26
N PHE A 226 8.16 17.58 -14.00
CA PHE A 226 7.24 18.61 -13.53
C PHE A 226 7.14 19.74 -14.55
N LYS A 227 5.92 20.27 -14.74
CA LYS A 227 5.70 21.53 -15.45
C LYS A 227 4.82 22.44 -14.59
N TYR A 228 5.24 23.66 -14.38
CA TYR A 228 4.58 24.65 -13.53
C TYR A 228 3.86 25.68 -14.39
N TYR A 229 2.61 26.00 -14.03
CA TYR A 229 1.73 26.86 -14.82
C TYR A 229 1.14 28.00 -13.98
N ASN A 230 0.97 29.14 -14.63
CA ASN A 230 0.26 30.27 -14.04
C ASN A 230 -1.28 30.15 -14.26
N SER A 231 -2.02 31.13 -13.74
CA SER A 231 -3.48 31.17 -13.86
C SER A 231 -4.03 31.34 -15.30
N SER A 232 -3.15 31.63 -16.28
CA SER A 232 -3.47 31.75 -17.70
C SER A 232 -2.94 30.60 -18.54
N ASP A 233 -2.65 29.44 -17.93
CA ASP A 233 -2.08 28.25 -18.55
C ASP A 233 -0.69 28.45 -19.21
N GLY A 234 -0.02 29.54 -18.89
CA GLY A 234 1.36 29.76 -19.32
C GLY A 234 2.36 28.97 -18.50
N ILE A 235 3.32 28.30 -19.18
CA ILE A 235 4.39 27.57 -18.49
C ILE A 235 5.35 28.59 -17.86
N ILE A 236 5.49 28.52 -16.55
CA ILE A 236 6.44 29.35 -15.77
C ILE A 236 7.82 28.72 -15.79
N SER A 237 7.89 27.42 -15.49
CA SER A 237 9.13 26.63 -15.44
C SER A 237 8.84 25.15 -15.62
N ALA A 238 9.88 24.37 -15.84
CA ALA A 238 9.79 22.92 -15.87
C ALA A 238 11.09 22.34 -15.31
N GLU A 239 11.01 21.13 -14.77
CA GLU A 239 12.18 20.40 -14.29
C GLU A 239 11.98 18.89 -14.46
N THR A 240 13.09 18.16 -14.57
CA THR A 240 13.12 16.71 -14.50
C THR A 240 14.02 16.25 -13.36
N VAL A 241 13.74 15.08 -12.82
CA VAL A 241 14.49 14.43 -11.76
C VAL A 241 14.81 13.02 -12.19
N GLU A 242 16.09 12.71 -12.35
CA GLU A 242 16.54 11.37 -12.71
C GLU A 242 16.22 10.36 -11.62
N ASN A 243 15.77 9.18 -12.03
CA ASN A 243 15.56 8.03 -11.19
C ASN A 243 16.89 7.32 -10.92
N ASN A 244 17.66 7.84 -9.99
CA ASN A 244 18.99 7.32 -9.63
C ASN A 244 19.20 7.32 -8.12
N ASP A 245 20.28 6.68 -7.65
CA ASP A 245 20.61 6.55 -6.22
C ASP A 245 20.77 7.91 -5.52
N ALA A 246 21.26 8.92 -6.23
CA ALA A 246 21.43 10.27 -5.66
C ALA A 246 20.09 10.96 -5.36
N ASN A 247 19.03 10.56 -6.04
CA ASN A 247 17.67 11.06 -5.85
C ASN A 247 16.76 10.09 -5.07
N GLY A 248 17.34 9.01 -4.51
CA GLY A 248 16.59 8.00 -3.75
C GLY A 248 15.88 6.95 -4.60
N GLY A 249 16.14 6.94 -5.90
CA GLY A 249 15.66 5.93 -6.84
C GLY A 249 16.66 4.77 -7.02
N TYR A 250 16.82 4.30 -8.26
CA TYR A 250 17.79 3.26 -8.60
C TYR A 250 18.36 3.48 -10.01
N THR A 251 19.60 3.04 -10.22
CA THR A 251 20.31 3.20 -11.51
C THR A 251 20.21 1.96 -12.40
N THR A 252 20.07 0.79 -11.81
CA THR A 252 20.06 -0.49 -12.54
C THR A 252 18.96 -1.38 -12.01
N TRP A 253 18.24 -2.03 -12.93
CA TRP A 253 17.26 -3.05 -12.55
C TRP A 253 17.92 -4.21 -11.81
N ASP A 254 17.25 -4.70 -10.80
CA ASP A 254 17.55 -5.98 -10.16
C ASP A 254 16.26 -6.67 -9.67
N SER A 255 16.39 -7.86 -9.12
CA SER A 255 15.26 -8.68 -8.67
C SER A 255 14.73 -8.32 -7.29
N ASP A 256 15.23 -7.27 -6.64
CA ASP A 256 14.77 -6.86 -5.31
C ASP A 256 13.40 -6.19 -5.40
N THR A 257 12.44 -6.68 -4.61
CA THR A 257 11.09 -6.09 -4.50
C THR A 257 11.12 -4.63 -4.10
N LYS A 258 12.14 -4.18 -3.39
CA LYS A 258 12.31 -2.78 -2.97
C LYS A 258 12.35 -1.80 -4.14
N LYS A 259 12.82 -2.26 -5.30
CA LYS A 259 12.96 -1.46 -6.51
C LYS A 259 11.75 -1.55 -7.45
N GLN A 260 10.75 -2.38 -7.11
CA GLN A 260 9.59 -2.60 -7.99
C GLN A 260 8.52 -1.52 -7.84
N ILE A 261 8.35 -0.98 -6.64
CA ILE A 261 7.45 0.15 -6.37
C ILE A 261 8.28 1.31 -5.85
N LEU A 262 8.09 2.48 -6.45
CA LEU A 262 8.67 3.72 -6.00
C LEU A 262 7.60 4.69 -5.53
N HIS A 263 7.91 5.42 -4.48
CA HIS A 263 7.14 6.55 -3.98
C HIS A 263 7.84 7.84 -4.39
N ILE A 264 7.10 8.84 -4.83
CA ILE A 264 7.63 10.16 -5.18
C ILE A 264 6.99 11.25 -4.33
N GLY A 265 7.80 12.11 -3.74
CA GLY A 265 7.35 13.29 -3.00
C GLY A 265 7.02 14.41 -3.97
N CYS A 266 5.77 14.54 -4.36
CA CYS A 266 5.35 15.42 -5.45
C CYS A 266 4.32 16.50 -5.04
N PHE A 267 3.91 16.55 -3.77
CA PHE A 267 3.01 17.58 -3.28
C PHE A 267 3.76 18.88 -2.92
N PRO A 268 3.05 20.03 -2.78
CA PRO A 268 3.71 21.34 -2.67
C PRO A 268 4.74 21.44 -1.55
N ALA A 269 4.46 20.93 -0.35
CA ALA A 269 5.41 20.99 0.76
C ALA A 269 6.64 20.09 0.54
N ASN A 270 6.52 18.98 -0.21
CA ASN A 270 7.67 18.20 -0.61
C ASN A 270 8.56 18.98 -1.59
N LEU A 271 7.94 19.59 -2.62
CA LEU A 271 8.66 20.36 -3.64
C LEU A 271 9.39 21.58 -3.06
N GLN A 272 8.79 22.26 -2.09
CA GLN A 272 9.46 23.39 -1.40
C GLN A 272 10.79 22.98 -0.75
N ASN A 273 10.96 21.72 -0.40
CA ASN A 273 12.16 21.27 0.27
C ASN A 273 13.38 21.14 -0.65
N TRP A 274 13.16 20.85 -1.94
CA TRP A 274 14.26 20.50 -2.83
C TRP A 274 14.20 21.18 -4.21
N SER A 275 13.02 21.60 -4.70
CA SER A 275 12.87 22.13 -6.05
C SER A 275 13.09 23.65 -6.09
N SER A 276 14.16 24.07 -6.73
CA SER A 276 14.39 25.49 -7.01
C SER A 276 13.46 26.02 -8.11
N ALA A 277 13.04 25.16 -9.04
CA ALA A 277 12.09 25.52 -10.10
C ALA A 277 10.70 25.77 -9.51
N PHE A 278 10.26 24.96 -8.54
CA PHE A 278 9.03 25.18 -7.79
C PHE A 278 9.09 26.48 -6.98
N ALA A 279 10.19 26.72 -6.25
CA ALA A 279 10.39 27.95 -5.50
C ALA A 279 10.34 29.20 -6.40
N THR A 280 10.91 29.12 -7.60
CA THR A 280 10.82 30.19 -8.60
C THR A 280 9.39 30.38 -9.09
N ALA A 281 8.68 29.29 -9.43
CA ALA A 281 7.30 29.32 -9.90
C ALA A 281 6.37 29.95 -8.86
N MET A 282 6.59 29.69 -7.57
CA MET A 282 5.84 30.30 -6.47
C MET A 282 5.93 31.85 -6.44
N THR A 283 7.02 32.43 -6.92
CA THR A 283 7.19 33.89 -7.02
C THR A 283 6.51 34.48 -8.27
N LEU A 284 6.09 33.65 -9.22
CA LEU A 284 5.58 34.02 -10.54
C LEU A 284 4.10 33.63 -10.77
N ASP A 285 3.28 33.63 -9.73
CA ASP A 285 1.84 33.32 -9.77
C ASP A 285 1.55 31.86 -10.17
N LEU A 286 2.19 30.91 -9.51
CA LEU A 286 1.91 29.48 -9.69
C LEU A 286 0.45 29.16 -9.34
N SER A 287 -0.29 28.62 -10.30
CA SER A 287 -1.67 28.18 -10.14
C SER A 287 -1.78 26.67 -9.98
N TYR A 288 -1.09 25.93 -10.83
CA TYR A 288 -1.07 24.47 -10.80
C TYR A 288 0.23 23.93 -11.43
N TYR A 289 0.46 22.64 -11.25
CA TYR A 289 1.54 21.95 -11.92
C TYR A 289 1.14 20.53 -12.30
N THR A 290 1.87 19.94 -13.24
CA THR A 290 1.67 18.57 -13.70
C THR A 290 2.85 17.70 -13.30
N VAL A 291 2.52 16.43 -13.03
CA VAL A 291 3.48 15.38 -12.64
C VAL A 291 3.31 14.21 -13.61
N ARG A 292 4.40 13.72 -14.17
CA ARG A 292 4.42 12.57 -15.08
C ARG A 292 5.78 11.88 -15.07
N LEU A 293 5.82 10.67 -15.61
CA LEU A 293 7.03 9.85 -15.72
C LEU A 293 7.48 9.76 -17.17
N LEU A 294 8.80 9.77 -17.38
CA LEU A 294 9.43 9.71 -18.67
C LEU A 294 10.35 8.49 -18.77
N ASP A 295 10.53 8.00 -20.00
CA ASP A 295 11.57 7.03 -20.33
C ASP A 295 12.89 7.70 -20.66
N SER A 296 13.91 6.90 -20.97
CA SER A 296 15.26 7.35 -21.36
C SER A 296 15.31 8.16 -22.68
N SER A 297 14.22 8.20 -23.42
CA SER A 297 14.06 9.01 -24.63
C SER A 297 13.30 10.31 -24.37
N ASN A 298 12.99 10.62 -23.12
CA ASN A 298 12.12 11.71 -22.68
C ASN A 298 10.68 11.61 -23.22
N ALA A 299 10.21 10.41 -23.53
CA ALA A 299 8.83 10.17 -23.91
C ALA A 299 7.95 9.93 -22.67
N ASP A 300 6.72 10.43 -22.73
CA ASP A 300 5.73 10.24 -21.65
C ASP A 300 5.32 8.75 -21.58
N ILE A 301 5.47 8.14 -20.41
CA ILE A 301 5.13 6.74 -20.15
C ILE A 301 4.06 6.56 -19.08
N SER A 302 3.56 7.64 -18.50
CA SER A 302 2.49 7.62 -17.52
C SER A 302 1.39 8.60 -17.88
N GLU A 303 0.23 8.41 -17.22
CA GLU A 303 -0.79 9.45 -17.12
C GLU A 303 -0.22 10.72 -16.49
N THR A 304 -0.88 11.86 -16.77
CA THR A 304 -0.49 13.15 -16.21
C THR A 304 -1.38 13.52 -15.03
N VAL A 305 -0.78 13.61 -13.86
CA VAL A 305 -1.46 14.11 -12.66
C VAL A 305 -1.31 15.61 -12.58
N THR A 306 -2.42 16.33 -12.41
CA THR A 306 -2.46 17.77 -12.23
C THR A 306 -2.75 18.12 -10.78
N ILE A 307 -1.89 18.92 -10.16
CA ILE A 307 -2.07 19.38 -8.78
C ILE A 307 -2.31 20.88 -8.78
N ASN A 308 -3.53 21.26 -8.44
CA ASN A 308 -3.93 22.67 -8.29
C ASN A 308 -3.56 23.18 -6.90
N ILE A 309 -2.97 24.36 -6.84
CA ILE A 309 -2.65 25.01 -5.56
C ILE A 309 -3.90 25.70 -5.04
N ASN A 310 -4.36 25.26 -3.87
CA ASN A 310 -5.46 25.93 -3.19
C ASN A 310 -5.03 27.32 -2.71
N CYS A 311 -5.90 28.30 -2.95
CA CYS A 311 -5.76 29.60 -2.30
C CYS A 311 -5.99 29.43 -0.78
N PRO A 312 -4.99 29.71 0.06
CA PRO A 312 -5.17 29.56 1.50
C PRO A 312 -6.23 30.53 2.00
N THR A 313 -7.13 30.07 2.84
CA THR A 313 -7.98 30.90 3.72
C THR A 313 -9.16 31.67 3.12
N LEU A 314 -9.60 31.43 1.88
CA LEU A 314 -10.77 32.13 1.32
C LEU A 314 -12.04 32.06 2.21
N LYS A 315 -12.18 31.02 3.05
CA LYS A 315 -13.35 30.81 3.92
C LYS A 315 -13.03 30.86 5.42
N GLY A 316 -11.76 31.03 5.81
CA GLY A 316 -11.31 31.14 7.21
C GLY A 316 -11.50 29.88 8.05
N TYR A 317 -11.69 28.72 7.44
CA TYR A 317 -11.77 27.45 8.13
C TYR A 317 -10.39 26.79 8.21
N GLU A 318 -10.11 26.07 9.31
CA GLU A 318 -8.91 25.27 9.47
C GLU A 318 -8.96 24.06 8.52
N PRO A 319 -8.01 23.92 7.58
CA PRO A 319 -7.95 22.73 6.72
C PRO A 319 -7.50 21.53 7.53
N ILE A 320 -8.11 20.38 7.28
CA ILE A 320 -7.74 19.11 7.90
C ILE A 320 -7.34 18.15 6.79
N ARG A 321 -6.06 17.78 6.76
CA ARG A 321 -5.54 16.81 5.80
C ARG A 321 -5.67 15.41 6.38
N LEU A 322 -6.27 14.50 5.61
CA LEU A 322 -6.29 13.07 5.88
C LEU A 322 -5.37 12.32 4.93
N THR A 323 -4.86 11.25 5.45
CA THR A 323 -4.07 10.25 4.74
C THR A 323 -4.67 8.88 5.06
N TRP A 324 -4.81 8.04 4.06
CA TRP A 324 -5.32 6.68 4.23
C TRP A 324 -4.61 5.71 3.30
N LEU A 325 -4.64 4.45 3.66
CA LEU A 325 -4.13 3.38 2.83
C LEU A 325 -5.17 3.05 1.76
N ASN A 326 -4.80 3.18 0.49
CA ASN A 326 -5.69 2.89 -0.62
C ASN A 326 -5.73 1.37 -0.94
N GLN A 327 -6.57 0.97 -1.89
CA GLN A 327 -6.73 -0.45 -2.25
C GLN A 327 -5.46 -1.10 -2.84
N TRP A 328 -4.47 -0.31 -3.26
CA TRP A 328 -3.18 -0.78 -3.79
C TRP A 328 -2.08 -0.84 -2.74
N GLY A 329 -2.42 -0.57 -1.48
CA GLY A 329 -1.50 -0.66 -0.34
C GLY A 329 -0.50 0.48 -0.23
N VAL A 330 -0.78 1.62 -0.87
CA VAL A 330 -0.02 2.85 -0.78
C VAL A 330 -0.89 4.00 -0.30
N TRP A 331 -0.31 5.16 -0.08
CA TRP A 331 -0.96 6.26 0.61
C TRP A 331 -1.66 7.22 -0.35
N ASP A 332 -2.92 7.53 -0.07
CA ASP A 332 -3.70 8.59 -0.70
C ASP A 332 -3.99 9.73 0.28
N TYR A 333 -4.28 10.92 -0.25
CA TYR A 333 -4.33 12.15 0.52
C TYR A 333 -5.48 13.04 0.09
N TYR A 334 -6.19 13.62 1.05
CA TYR A 334 -7.19 14.65 0.79
C TYR A 334 -7.23 15.69 1.89
N THR A 335 -7.39 16.97 1.52
CA THR A 335 -7.50 18.08 2.46
C THR A 335 -8.92 18.61 2.52
N PHE A 336 -9.58 18.38 3.66
CA PHE A 336 -10.90 18.91 3.96
C PHE A 336 -10.78 20.38 4.35
N LYS A 337 -11.23 21.28 3.50
CA LYS A 337 -11.08 22.74 3.65
C LYS A 337 -12.37 23.46 4.05
N MET A 338 -13.46 22.74 4.25
CA MET A 338 -14.72 23.30 4.71
C MET A 338 -14.84 23.24 6.23
N LYS A 339 -15.90 23.85 6.76
CA LYS A 339 -16.14 23.91 8.20
C LYS A 339 -16.05 22.55 8.86
N SER A 340 -15.16 22.41 9.84
CA SER A 340 -15.09 21.26 10.72
C SER A 340 -15.80 21.53 12.06
N THR A 341 -16.26 20.48 12.72
CA THR A 341 -16.82 20.55 14.08
C THR A 341 -16.11 19.53 14.96
N ARG A 342 -15.50 20.01 16.04
CA ARG A 342 -14.87 19.15 17.04
C ARG A 342 -15.80 18.96 18.21
N MET A 343 -15.98 17.71 18.65
CA MET A 343 -16.78 17.32 19.81
C MET A 343 -15.91 16.52 20.75
N LEU A 344 -15.74 17.02 21.95
CA LEU A 344 -15.07 16.30 23.05
C LEU A 344 -16.12 15.68 23.97
N SER A 345 -16.15 14.35 24.01
CA SER A 345 -16.98 13.57 24.92
C SER A 345 -16.12 13.03 26.06
N THR A 346 -16.49 13.33 27.30
CA THR A 346 -15.76 12.86 28.47
C THR A 346 -16.63 11.89 29.29
N LYS A 347 -16.01 10.78 29.71
CA LYS A 347 -16.63 9.80 30.63
C LYS A 347 -15.75 9.67 31.85
N GLY A 348 -16.27 10.15 33.02
CA GLY A 348 -15.58 10.09 34.29
C GLY A 348 -16.14 8.99 35.18
N SER A 349 -15.26 8.33 35.91
CA SER A 349 -15.62 7.48 37.06
C SER A 349 -15.22 8.21 38.31
N THR A 350 -16.12 8.26 39.26
CA THR A 350 -15.91 8.93 40.54
C THR A 350 -15.98 7.92 41.69
N TYR A 351 -15.25 8.18 42.75
CA TYR A 351 -15.37 7.49 44.01
C TYR A 351 -15.69 8.48 45.11
N GLU A 352 -16.32 8.01 46.16
CA GLU A 352 -16.58 8.81 47.33
C GLU A 352 -15.54 8.50 48.40
N GLN A 353 -14.84 9.52 48.83
CA GLN A 353 -13.85 9.40 49.89
C GLN A 353 -14.54 9.50 51.22
N LEU A 354 -14.17 8.64 52.18
CA LEU A 354 -14.63 8.75 53.57
C LEU A 354 -14.26 10.11 54.14
N ALA A 355 -15.23 10.73 54.80
CA ALA A 355 -15.01 11.99 55.49
C ALA A 355 -14.23 11.78 56.81
N GLY A 356 -13.50 12.82 57.22
CA GLY A 356 -12.74 12.80 58.45
C GLY A 356 -11.38 12.12 58.40
N THR A 357 -10.77 11.96 59.55
CA THR A 357 -9.39 11.41 59.72
C THR A 357 -9.43 9.98 60.25
N TRP A 358 -10.20 9.11 59.57
CA TRP A 358 -10.47 7.72 59.97
C TRP A 358 -9.22 6.83 60.09
N ASN A 359 -8.10 7.22 59.53
CA ASN A 359 -6.82 6.52 59.57
C ASN A 359 -5.77 7.17 60.49
N GLU A 360 -6.19 8.16 61.28
CA GLU A 360 -5.34 8.85 62.25
C GLU A 360 -5.76 8.47 63.71
N SER A 361 -4.87 8.76 64.65
CA SER A 361 -5.14 8.44 66.06
C SER A 361 -6.35 9.21 66.69
N ILE A 362 -6.74 10.32 66.08
CA ILE A 362 -7.89 11.11 66.48
C ILE A 362 -8.79 11.31 65.24
N TYR A 363 -10.05 10.91 65.40
CA TYR A 363 -11.05 11.13 64.36
C TYR A 363 -11.62 12.56 64.47
N LEU A 364 -11.37 13.32 63.38
CA LEU A 364 -11.93 14.67 63.19
C LEU A 364 -12.91 14.64 62.01
N PRO A 365 -14.22 14.81 62.24
CA PRO A 365 -15.23 14.77 61.18
C PRO A 365 -15.22 16.04 60.32
N SER A 366 -14.63 17.13 60.80
CA SER A 366 -14.56 18.41 60.10
C SER A 366 -13.29 18.49 59.26
N GLY A 367 -13.41 18.68 57.97
CA GLY A 367 -12.29 18.91 57.06
C GLY A 367 -12.73 18.80 55.63
N TYR A 368 -11.93 19.28 54.73
CA TYR A 368 -12.19 19.19 53.27
C TYR A 368 -11.97 17.79 52.68
N ARG A 369 -11.55 16.82 53.52
CA ARG A 369 -11.39 15.41 53.14
C ARG A 369 -12.75 14.75 53.07
N GLY A 370 -13.19 14.37 51.91
CA GLY A 370 -14.49 13.72 51.67
C GLY A 370 -15.06 14.14 50.31
N GLY A 371 -16.27 13.65 50.06
CA GLY A 371 -17.00 13.91 48.83
C GLY A 371 -16.52 13.13 47.60
N LYS A 372 -17.12 13.40 46.48
CA LYS A 372 -16.83 12.71 45.21
C LYS A 372 -15.57 13.24 44.56
N LYS A 373 -14.65 12.33 44.27
CA LYS A 373 -13.41 12.62 43.58
C LYS A 373 -13.33 11.81 42.25
N ALA A 374 -12.77 12.41 41.21
CA ALA A 374 -12.54 11.71 39.94
C ALA A 374 -11.45 10.65 40.12
N PHE A 375 -11.76 9.42 39.80
CA PHE A 375 -10.81 8.30 39.75
C PHE A 375 -10.16 8.18 38.37
N ARG A 376 -10.98 8.27 37.34
CA ARG A 376 -10.56 8.15 35.94
C ARG A 376 -11.44 9.02 35.08
N VAL A 377 -10.82 9.74 34.15
CA VAL A 377 -11.52 10.47 33.08
C VAL A 377 -10.97 10.01 31.75
N ASN A 378 -11.84 9.46 30.94
CA ASN A 378 -11.54 9.15 29.53
C ASN A 378 -12.18 10.22 28.67
N ALA A 379 -11.44 10.70 27.68
CA ALA A 379 -11.93 11.65 26.70
C ALA A 379 -11.87 11.01 25.31
N THR A 380 -12.90 11.25 24.52
CA THR A 380 -12.94 10.87 23.09
C THR A 380 -13.24 12.13 22.29
N GLU A 381 -12.34 12.49 21.39
CA GLU A 381 -12.55 13.58 20.45
C GLU A 381 -13.11 13.01 19.14
N LYS A 382 -14.16 13.64 18.63
CA LYS A 382 -14.75 13.36 17.32
C LYS A 382 -14.67 14.62 16.50
N ILE A 383 -14.15 14.50 15.27
CA ILE A 383 -14.06 15.59 14.32
C ILE A 383 -14.98 15.25 13.14
N LYS A 384 -15.96 16.12 12.89
CA LYS A 384 -16.77 16.08 11.69
C LYS A 384 -16.16 17.03 10.67
N MET A 385 -15.77 16.51 9.54
CA MET A 385 -15.18 17.26 8.42
C MET A 385 -16.16 17.33 7.27
N ASN A 386 -16.06 18.35 6.45
CA ASN A 386 -16.89 18.53 5.26
C ASN A 386 -16.00 18.88 4.06
N THR A 387 -16.39 18.36 2.90
CA THR A 387 -15.83 18.72 1.60
C THR A 387 -16.65 19.84 0.96
N GLU A 388 -16.20 20.36 -0.16
CA GLU A 388 -17.06 21.04 -1.14
C GLU A 388 -17.90 20.00 -1.89
N PHE A 389 -18.55 20.39 -2.99
CA PHE A 389 -19.18 19.44 -3.88
C PHE A 389 -18.11 18.53 -4.49
N VAL A 390 -18.36 17.25 -4.46
CA VAL A 390 -17.50 16.22 -5.03
C VAL A 390 -18.19 15.64 -6.27
N ASN A 391 -17.39 15.22 -7.25
CA ASN A 391 -17.89 14.52 -8.42
C ASN A 391 -18.01 13.01 -8.13
N GLU A 392 -18.49 12.24 -9.10
CA GLU A 392 -18.72 10.80 -8.94
C GLU A 392 -17.39 10.06 -8.71
N ALA A 393 -16.33 10.39 -9.46
CA ALA A 393 -15.01 9.79 -9.31
C ALA A 393 -14.38 10.05 -7.93
N GLU A 394 -14.51 11.29 -7.43
CA GLU A 394 -14.08 11.61 -6.05
C GLU A 394 -14.90 10.85 -5.01
N SER A 395 -16.20 10.65 -5.26
CA SER A 395 -17.06 9.90 -4.33
C SER A 395 -16.68 8.43 -4.27
N GLU A 396 -16.40 7.80 -5.42
CA GLU A 396 -15.89 6.43 -5.47
C GLU A 396 -14.51 6.28 -4.80
N TRP A 397 -13.64 7.26 -4.99
CA TRP A 397 -12.34 7.29 -4.33
C TRP A 397 -12.47 7.42 -2.80
N PHE A 398 -13.41 8.21 -2.29
CA PHE A 398 -13.67 8.31 -0.85
C PHE A 398 -14.25 7.04 -0.22
N GLU A 399 -14.78 6.09 -1.00
CA GLU A 399 -15.10 4.77 -0.45
C GLU A 399 -13.85 4.07 0.09
N GLU A 400 -12.69 4.30 -0.50
CA GLU A 400 -11.44 3.73 -0.01
C GLU A 400 -11.06 4.31 1.35
N LEU A 401 -11.27 5.61 1.59
CA LEU A 401 -11.09 6.23 2.90
C LEU A 401 -11.94 5.56 3.99
N ILE A 402 -13.21 5.21 3.65
CA ILE A 402 -14.12 4.56 4.61
C ILE A 402 -13.70 3.12 4.89
N ASN A 403 -13.16 2.43 3.90
CA ASN A 403 -12.78 1.03 3.96
C ASN A 403 -11.29 0.83 4.31
N SER A 404 -10.52 1.90 4.43
CA SER A 404 -9.09 1.82 4.74
C SER A 404 -8.85 1.19 6.13
N PRO A 405 -7.87 0.29 6.25
CA PRO A 405 -7.45 -0.25 7.54
C PRO A 405 -6.67 0.75 8.39
N GLU A 406 -6.09 1.81 7.77
CA GLU A 406 -5.27 2.84 8.43
C GLU A 406 -5.61 4.24 7.91
#